data_bce4fdcea6b98cec1ac3fb0d53618ab3
#
_entry.id   bce4fdcea6b98cec1ac3fb0d53618ab3
#
_cell.length_a   1.000
_cell.length_b   1.000
_cell.length_c   1.000
_cell.angle_alpha   90.00
_cell.angle_beta   90.00
_cell.angle_gamma   90.00
#
_symmetry.space_group_name_H-M   'P 1'
#
loop_
_entity.id
_entity.type
_entity.pdbx_description
1 polymer ?
#
loop_
_entity_poly.entity_id
_entity_poly.type
_entity_poly.pdbx_seq_one_letter_code
_entity_poly.pdbx_strand_id
1 'polypeptide(L)'
;DAIGHYNAHGLGTKEADAAEAAAIHEVFGSHAANLPVTALKGFTGNAGAASGLIEIASSLLSLDQGQIPYTLNTNAPDESLGLDIVTGAPRATSNKFFVNANFTDCGQASAVVIEGA
;
A
#
# COMPACT_ATOMS: atom_id res chain seq x y z
N ASP A 1 -4.64 -3.24 14.64
CA ASP A 1 -5.27 -2.00 15.14
C ASP A 1 -4.34 -0.77 15.14
N ALA A 2 -3.00 -0.95 15.15
CA ALA A 2 -2.08 0.18 15.17
C ALA A 2 -1.85 0.80 13.79
N ILE A 3 -1.90 0.00 12.73
CA ILE A 3 -1.59 0.43 11.36
C ILE A 3 -2.82 1.05 10.70
N GLY A 4 -2.67 2.27 10.19
CA GLY A 4 -3.72 3.02 9.52
C GLY A 4 -3.86 2.71 8.04
N HIS A 5 -2.75 2.38 7.35
CA HIS A 5 -2.78 1.90 5.97
C HIS A 5 -1.53 1.11 5.60
N TYR A 6 -1.63 0.39 4.50
CA TYR A 6 -0.53 -0.34 3.88
C TYR A 6 -0.24 0.25 2.51
N ASN A 7 0.98 0.75 2.31
CA ASN A 7 1.46 1.21 1.02
C ASN A 7 2.16 0.02 0.34
N ALA A 8 1.48 -0.54 -0.63
CA ALA A 8 1.87 -1.76 -1.29
C ALA A 8 2.98 -1.54 -2.33
N HIS A 9 3.76 -2.58 -2.56
CA HIS A 9 4.61 -2.65 -3.74
C HIS A 9 3.78 -2.47 -5.01
N GLY A 10 2.64 -3.15 -5.12
CA GLY A 10 1.62 -2.91 -6.12
C GLY A 10 2.17 -2.86 -7.54
N LEU A 11 2.81 -3.94 -7.98
CA LEU A 11 3.46 -3.99 -9.30
C LEU A 11 2.46 -3.96 -10.48
N GLY A 12 1.19 -4.37 -10.22
CA GLY A 12 0.15 -4.42 -11.24
C GLY A 12 0.20 -5.67 -12.10
N THR A 13 0.81 -6.75 -11.63
CA THR A 13 0.74 -8.07 -12.24
C THR A 13 -0.05 -9.02 -11.36
N LYS A 14 -0.79 -9.95 -11.97
CA LYS A 14 -1.67 -10.88 -11.21
C LYS A 14 -0.88 -11.70 -10.19
N GLU A 15 0.28 -12.19 -10.58
CA GLU A 15 1.12 -13.05 -9.74
C GLU A 15 1.70 -12.28 -8.55
N ALA A 16 2.25 -11.08 -8.82
CA ALA A 16 2.85 -10.26 -7.77
C ALA A 16 1.81 -9.73 -6.79
N ASP A 17 0.69 -9.22 -7.30
CA ASP A 17 -0.38 -8.65 -6.48
C ASP A 17 -1.07 -9.73 -5.64
N ALA A 18 -1.24 -10.96 -6.18
CA ALA A 18 -1.77 -12.09 -5.42
C ALA A 18 -0.81 -12.55 -4.30
N ALA A 19 0.50 -12.58 -4.58
CA ALA A 19 1.50 -12.93 -3.58
C ALA A 19 1.57 -11.89 -2.44
N GLU A 20 1.50 -10.60 -2.78
CA GLU A 20 1.45 -9.51 -1.80
C GLU A 20 0.16 -9.57 -0.95
N ALA A 21 -1.00 -9.80 -1.57
CA ALA A 21 -2.25 -9.96 -0.85
C ALA A 21 -2.21 -11.14 0.13
N ALA A 22 -1.64 -12.27 -0.28
CA ALA A 22 -1.44 -13.43 0.61
C ALA A 22 -0.56 -13.08 1.82
N ALA A 23 0.52 -12.33 1.62
CA ALA A 23 1.39 -11.87 2.70
C ALA A 23 0.67 -10.91 3.66
N ILE A 24 -0.15 -9.98 3.13
CA ILE A 24 -0.97 -9.08 3.95
C ILE A 24 -1.95 -9.89 4.82
N HIS A 25 -2.63 -10.88 4.24
CA HIS A 25 -3.55 -11.75 4.99
C HIS A 25 -2.83 -12.58 6.06
N GLU A 26 -1.65 -13.08 5.76
CA GLU A 26 -0.85 -13.84 6.73
C GLU A 26 -0.44 -13.01 7.94
N VAL A 27 0.00 -11.76 7.70
CA VAL A 27 0.49 -10.86 8.76
C VAL A 27 -0.66 -10.23 9.55
N PHE A 28 -1.69 -9.74 8.88
CA PHE A 28 -2.77 -8.97 9.51
C PHE A 28 -4.00 -9.82 9.88
N GLY A 29 -4.10 -11.05 9.39
CA GLY A 29 -5.18 -11.97 9.74
C GLY A 29 -6.56 -11.38 9.44
N SER A 30 -7.45 -11.40 10.43
CA SER A 30 -8.81 -10.85 10.28
C SER A 30 -8.88 -9.34 10.04
N HIS A 31 -7.80 -8.59 10.30
CA HIS A 31 -7.74 -7.15 10.05
C HIS A 31 -7.41 -6.82 8.59
N ALA A 32 -6.86 -7.74 7.82
CA ALA A 32 -6.42 -7.52 6.43
C ALA A 32 -7.54 -6.96 5.53
N ALA A 33 -8.75 -7.47 5.66
CA ALA A 33 -9.91 -7.07 4.85
C ALA A 33 -10.39 -5.62 5.13
N ASN A 34 -9.98 -5.03 6.26
CA ASN A 34 -10.36 -3.67 6.67
C ASN A 34 -9.15 -2.73 6.73
N LEU A 35 -7.95 -3.21 6.42
CA LEU A 35 -6.76 -2.40 6.35
C LEU A 35 -6.74 -1.66 5.00
N PRO A 36 -6.80 -0.31 4.99
CA PRO A 36 -6.70 0.42 3.75
C PRO A 36 -5.37 0.13 3.04
N VAL A 37 -5.43 -0.28 1.78
CA VAL A 37 -4.26 -0.56 0.95
C VAL A 37 -4.20 0.44 -0.20
N THR A 38 -3.04 1.02 -0.42
CA THR A 38 -2.75 1.92 -1.53
C THR A 38 -1.53 1.45 -2.31
N ALA A 39 -1.47 1.73 -3.60
CA ALA A 39 -0.31 1.48 -4.44
C ALA A 39 -0.03 2.71 -5.31
N LEU A 40 1.17 3.28 -5.18
CA LEU A 40 1.50 4.58 -5.77
C LEU A 40 2.20 4.48 -7.13
N LYS A 41 2.55 3.27 -7.58
CA LYS A 41 3.23 3.08 -8.88
C LYS A 41 2.37 3.49 -10.09
N GLY A 42 1.05 3.57 -9.92
CA GLY A 42 0.17 4.17 -10.94
C GLY A 42 0.47 5.64 -11.22
N PHE A 43 0.98 6.39 -10.23
CA PHE A 43 1.38 7.79 -10.37
C PHE A 43 2.84 7.95 -10.82
N THR A 44 3.74 7.14 -10.25
CA THR A 44 5.19 7.37 -10.34
C THR A 44 5.89 6.45 -11.34
N GLY A 45 5.23 5.37 -11.76
CA GLY A 45 5.90 4.25 -12.38
C GLY A 45 6.74 3.46 -11.36
N ASN A 46 7.35 2.37 -11.82
CA ASN A 46 8.30 1.62 -11.03
C ASN A 46 9.70 2.22 -11.18
N ALA A 47 10.16 2.94 -10.18
CA ALA A 47 11.49 3.57 -10.14
C ALA A 47 12.58 2.64 -9.57
N GLY A 48 12.34 1.33 -9.53
CA GLY A 48 13.29 0.35 -8.98
C GLY A 48 13.60 0.63 -7.50
N ALA A 49 14.88 0.70 -7.17
CA ALA A 49 15.34 0.93 -5.79
C ALA A 49 14.86 2.26 -5.17
N ALA A 50 14.47 3.24 -5.96
CA ALA A 50 13.95 4.51 -5.47
C ALA A 50 12.46 4.46 -5.13
N SER A 51 11.71 3.45 -5.60
CA SER A 51 10.25 3.37 -5.41
C SER A 51 9.84 3.48 -3.94
N GLY A 52 10.47 2.71 -3.06
CA GLY A 52 10.13 2.68 -1.64
C GLY A 52 10.26 4.05 -0.97
N LEU A 53 11.30 4.81 -1.29
CA LEU A 53 11.48 6.17 -0.74
C LEU A 53 10.44 7.15 -1.28
N ILE A 54 10.09 7.05 -2.55
CA ILE A 54 9.05 7.89 -3.17
C ILE A 54 7.68 7.59 -2.52
N GLU A 55 7.38 6.32 -2.32
CA GLU A 55 6.13 5.84 -1.70
C GLU A 55 6.03 6.31 -0.24
N ILE A 56 7.11 6.20 0.53
CA ILE A 56 7.17 6.70 1.91
C ILE A 56 6.95 8.21 1.94
N ALA A 57 7.68 8.97 1.13
CA ALA A 57 7.53 10.43 1.08
C ALA A 57 6.11 10.86 0.70
N SER A 58 5.51 10.18 -0.27
CA SER A 58 4.13 10.45 -0.71
C SER A 58 3.11 10.14 0.39
N SER A 59 3.27 9.02 1.11
CA SER A 59 2.41 8.68 2.25
C SER A 59 2.54 9.68 3.38
N LEU A 60 3.76 10.10 3.73
CA LEU A 60 3.99 11.12 4.77
C LEU A 60 3.32 12.45 4.41
N LEU A 61 3.50 12.93 3.18
CA LEU A 61 2.87 14.16 2.71
C LEU A 61 1.33 14.08 2.70
N SER A 62 0.78 12.91 2.36
CA SER A 62 -0.67 12.68 2.40
C SER A 62 -1.20 12.64 3.83
N LEU A 63 -0.49 11.99 4.75
CA LEU A 63 -0.85 11.94 6.17
C LEU A 63 -0.78 13.31 6.85
N ASP A 64 0.12 14.19 6.42
CA ASP A 64 0.16 15.59 6.86
C ASP A 64 -1.12 16.35 6.49
N GLN A 65 -1.77 15.95 5.39
CA GLN A 65 -3.09 16.45 4.98
C GLN A 65 -4.27 15.65 5.58
N GLY A 66 -4.01 14.70 6.48
CA GLY A 66 -5.04 13.85 7.07
C GLY A 66 -5.66 12.83 6.09
N GLN A 67 -4.89 12.39 5.10
CA GLN A 67 -5.41 11.54 4.03
C GLN A 67 -4.49 10.34 3.74
N ILE A 68 -5.10 9.24 3.29
CA ILE A 68 -4.42 8.12 2.65
C ILE A 68 -4.48 8.34 1.15
N PRO A 69 -3.36 8.26 0.41
CA PRO A 69 -3.39 8.41 -1.04
C PRO A 69 -4.18 7.26 -1.69
N TYR A 70 -4.79 7.51 -2.84
CA TYR A 70 -5.53 6.48 -3.57
C TYR A 70 -4.65 5.78 -4.62
N THR A 71 -5.09 4.62 -5.05
CA THR A 71 -4.46 3.84 -6.12
C THR A 71 -4.97 4.33 -7.48
N LEU A 72 -4.09 4.93 -8.27
CA LEU A 72 -4.45 5.44 -9.59
C LEU A 72 -4.65 4.28 -10.59
N ASN A 73 -5.51 4.49 -11.59
CA ASN A 73 -5.82 3.54 -12.66
C ASN A 73 -6.46 2.21 -12.20
N THR A 74 -6.99 2.18 -10.98
CA THR A 74 -7.70 1.02 -10.44
C THR A 74 -9.18 1.35 -10.29
N ASN A 75 -9.96 1.12 -11.36
CA ASN A 75 -11.39 1.41 -11.38
C ASN A 75 -12.24 0.25 -10.84
N ALA A 76 -11.71 -0.97 -10.93
CA ALA A 76 -12.33 -2.20 -10.43
C ALA A 76 -11.24 -3.07 -9.78
N PRO A 77 -11.02 -2.95 -8.47
CA PRO A 77 -10.10 -3.83 -7.75
C PRO A 77 -10.51 -5.29 -7.90
N ASP A 78 -9.53 -6.19 -7.89
CA ASP A 78 -9.79 -7.62 -7.88
C ASP A 78 -10.34 -8.03 -6.51
N GLU A 79 -11.65 -8.24 -6.42
CA GLU A 79 -12.33 -8.62 -5.18
C GLU A 79 -11.83 -9.95 -4.60
N SER A 80 -11.27 -10.82 -5.44
CA SER A 80 -10.74 -12.12 -4.98
C SER A 80 -9.52 -11.98 -4.05
N LEU A 81 -8.84 -10.84 -4.09
CA LEU A 81 -7.72 -10.54 -3.19
C LEU A 81 -8.18 -10.23 -1.75
N GLY A 82 -9.46 -9.89 -1.54
CA GLY A 82 -10.03 -9.64 -0.22
C GLY A 82 -9.40 -8.46 0.53
N LEU A 83 -8.92 -7.45 -0.20
CA LEU A 83 -8.25 -6.27 0.35
C LEU A 83 -9.12 -5.00 0.17
N ASP A 84 -9.00 -4.07 1.10
CA ASP A 84 -9.64 -2.75 1.03
C ASP A 84 -8.75 -1.76 0.24
N ILE A 85 -8.81 -1.82 -1.08
CA ILE A 85 -8.02 -0.94 -1.94
C ILE A 85 -8.63 0.47 -1.96
N VAL A 86 -7.83 1.47 -1.62
CA VAL A 86 -8.25 2.89 -1.71
C VAL A 86 -8.22 3.32 -3.17
N THR A 87 -9.40 3.60 -3.74
CA THR A 87 -9.56 3.97 -5.16
C THR A 87 -10.35 5.26 -5.33
N GLY A 88 -10.26 5.87 -6.50
CA GLY A 88 -11.06 7.03 -6.93
C GLY A 88 -10.64 8.35 -6.31
N ALA A 89 -10.44 8.42 -4.99
CA ALA A 89 -10.04 9.63 -4.29
C ALA A 89 -9.26 9.27 -3.00
N PRO A 90 -8.46 10.20 -2.46
CA PRO A 90 -7.83 10.03 -1.16
C PRO A 90 -8.86 9.77 -0.06
N ARG A 91 -8.54 8.92 0.89
CA ARG A 91 -9.39 8.57 2.02
C ARG A 91 -8.95 9.33 3.28
N ALA A 92 -9.88 9.99 3.97
CA ALA A 92 -9.60 10.67 5.23
C ALA A 92 -9.11 9.68 6.30
N THR A 93 -8.11 10.10 7.07
CA THR A 93 -7.59 9.33 8.21
C THR A 93 -7.04 10.25 9.30
N SER A 94 -7.13 9.80 10.54
CA SER A 94 -6.40 10.38 11.69
C SER A 94 -5.27 9.46 12.17
N ASN A 95 -5.18 8.24 11.62
CA ASN A 95 -4.13 7.31 11.98
C ASN A 95 -2.85 7.66 11.22
N LYS A 96 -1.77 7.86 11.96
CA LYS A 96 -0.47 8.29 11.42
C LYS A 96 0.48 7.14 11.11
N PHE A 97 0.12 5.89 11.45
CA PHE A 97 0.99 4.74 11.23
C PHE A 97 0.68 4.06 9.90
N PHE A 98 1.73 3.74 9.16
CA PHE A 98 1.59 2.94 7.95
C PHE A 98 2.75 1.96 7.77
N VAL A 99 2.49 0.93 6.97
CA VAL A 99 3.51 0.01 6.47
C VAL A 99 3.82 0.37 5.03
N ASN A 100 5.10 0.44 4.68
CA ASN A 100 5.54 0.46 3.29
C ASN A 100 6.30 -0.81 2.97
N ALA A 101 5.88 -1.54 1.96
CA ALA A 101 6.50 -2.79 1.54
C ALA A 101 6.97 -2.73 0.08
N ASN A 102 8.12 -3.32 -0.16
CA ASN A 102 8.70 -3.47 -1.49
C ASN A 102 9.36 -4.82 -1.62
N PHE A 103 9.28 -5.42 -2.79
CA PHE A 103 9.97 -6.68 -3.09
C PHE A 103 10.47 -6.73 -4.54
N THR A 104 11.34 -7.68 -4.80
CA THR A 104 11.94 -7.89 -6.11
C THR A 104 11.59 -9.29 -6.65
N ASP A 105 11.69 -9.46 -7.94
CA ASP A 105 11.50 -10.77 -8.60
C ASP A 105 12.50 -11.83 -8.14
N CYS A 106 13.60 -11.40 -7.51
CA CYS A 106 14.62 -12.30 -6.94
C CYS A 106 14.31 -12.75 -5.49
N GLY A 107 13.14 -12.41 -4.96
CA GLY A 107 12.70 -12.80 -3.61
C GLY A 107 13.25 -11.93 -2.47
N GLN A 108 13.89 -10.82 -2.76
CA GLN A 108 14.24 -9.83 -1.75
C GLN A 108 13.00 -9.02 -1.38
N ALA A 109 12.75 -8.84 -0.10
CA ALA A 109 11.64 -8.04 0.39
C ALA A 109 12.08 -7.14 1.54
N SER A 110 11.44 -5.98 1.64
CA SER A 110 11.56 -5.07 2.77
C SER A 110 10.19 -4.56 3.17
N ALA A 111 9.95 -4.46 4.47
CA ALA A 111 8.78 -3.79 5.00
C ALA A 111 9.21 -2.92 6.17
N VAL A 112 8.70 -1.70 6.22
CA VAL A 112 8.98 -0.74 7.30
C VAL A 112 7.67 -0.19 7.83
N VAL A 113 7.61 -0.05 9.15
CA VAL A 113 6.51 0.66 9.83
C VAL A 113 6.96 2.08 10.10
N ILE A 114 6.15 3.03 9.73
CA ILE A 114 6.46 4.46 9.81
C ILE A 114 5.32 5.17 10.53
N GLU A 115 5.69 6.13 11.37
CA GLU A 115 4.77 7.08 11.99
C GLU A 115 4.97 8.46 11.33
N GLY A 116 3.88 9.02 10.82
CA GLY A 116 3.84 10.41 10.36
C GLY A 116 3.83 11.40 11.53
N ALA A 117 4.20 12.63 11.27
CA ALA A 117 4.18 13.71 12.26
C ALA A 117 2.77 14.13 12.68
#